data_26abc9aafa0cc9212e4c5000e9faa460
#
_entry.id   26abc9aafa0cc9212e4c5000e9faa460
#
_cell.length_a   1.000
_cell.length_b   1.000
_cell.length_c   1.000
_cell.angle_alpha   90.00
_cell.angle_beta   90.00
_cell.angle_gamma   90.00
#
_symmetry.space_group_name_H-M   'P 1'
#
loop_
_entity.id
_entity.type
_entity.pdbx_description
1 polymer ?
#
loop_
_entity_poly.entity_id
_entity_poly.type
_entity_poly.pdbx_seq_one_letter_code
_entity_poly.pdbx_strand_id
1 'polypeptide(L)'
;MNLRWLGAAAGVLALAGPVALPGRAPIARAGSTCFGAPITIIGSEGPDTIKGTSGPDVIDGEGGDDVIDGSGGDDRICGSAGDDQIYGGEGRDRCDGGPGRDSAAGCESSTSIP
;
A
#
# COMPACT_ATOMS: atom_id res chain seq x y z
N MET A 1 21.26 -13.19 -27.78
CA MET A 1 20.82 -12.92 -27.68
C MET A 1 20.16 -12.79 -27.01
N ASN A 2 20.28 -12.60 -26.92
CA ASN A 2 19.71 -12.33 -26.45
C ASN A 2 19.23 -12.04 -25.61
N LEU A 3 19.34 -11.98 -25.53
CA LEU A 3 18.95 -11.69 -24.89
C LEU A 3 18.49 -11.30 -24.20
N ARG A 4 18.65 -11.20 -24.36
CA ARG A 4 18.19 -10.74 -23.85
C ARG A 4 17.43 -10.55 -23.13
N TRP A 5 17.54 -10.62 -23.36
CA TRP A 5 16.72 -10.39 -22.81
C TRP A 5 16.56 -10.34 -21.95
N LEU A 6 16.78 -10.40 -21.80
CA LEU A 6 16.55 -10.32 -21.10
C LEU A 6 16.35 -9.96 -20.31
N GLY A 7 16.58 -9.80 -20.47
CA GLY A 7 16.37 -9.40 -19.72
C GLY A 7 15.78 -9.15 -19.07
N ALA A 8 15.69 -9.20 -19.16
CA ALA A 8 15.11 -8.97 -18.57
C ALA A 8 14.81 -8.86 -17.81
N ALA A 9 14.97 -8.87 -17.74
CA ALA A 9 14.63 -8.77 -17.12
C ALA A 9 14.49 -8.58 -16.36
N ALA A 10 14.68 -8.41 -16.29
CA ALA A 10 14.50 -8.21 -15.63
C ALA A 10 14.21 -7.96 -14.87
N GLY A 11 14.26 -7.86 -14.92
CA GLY A 11 13.95 -7.58 -14.22
C GLY A 11 13.56 -7.41 -13.41
N VAL A 12 13.61 -7.44 -13.25
CA VAL A 12 13.08 -7.37 -12.69
C VAL A 12 13.07 -7.14 -11.86
N LEU A 13 13.33 -7.00 -11.63
CA LEU A 13 13.22 -6.77 -10.97
C LEU A 13 13.15 -6.60 -10.05
N ALA A 14 13.40 -6.62 -9.98
CA ALA A 14 13.26 -6.59 -9.33
C ALA A 14 13.12 -6.15 -8.55
N LEU A 15 13.12 -5.83 -8.37
CA LEU A 15 12.82 -5.54 -7.85
C LEU A 15 12.58 -5.34 -6.97
N ALA A 16 12.73 -5.27 -6.81
CA ALA A 16 12.49 -5.07 -6.14
C ALA A 16 12.25 -5.28 -5.21
N GLY A 17 12.26 -5.41 -4.95
CA GLY A 17 12.00 -5.75 -4.27
C GLY A 17 11.64 -5.83 -3.21
N PRO A 18 11.33 -5.57 -3.01
CA PRO A 18 11.14 -5.62 -1.95
C PRO A 18 10.19 -6.22 -1.37
N VAL A 19 10.01 -6.46 -1.04
CA VAL A 19 9.26 -6.81 -0.51
C VAL A 19 8.47 -7.69 -0.64
N ALA A 20 8.69 -8.19 -1.08
CA ALA A 20 7.86 -9.02 -1.41
C ALA A 20 7.38 -10.00 -0.56
N LEU A 21 6.22 -10.09 -0.48
CA LEU A 21 5.61 -11.15 0.21
C LEU A 21 5.42 -12.28 -0.71
N PRO A 22 5.57 -13.49 -0.22
CA PRO A 22 5.36 -14.66 -1.07
C PRO A 22 3.95 -14.67 -1.62
N GLY A 23 3.83 -15.02 -2.86
CA GLY A 23 2.54 -15.15 -3.49
C GLY A 23 1.85 -13.88 -3.83
N ARG A 24 2.55 -12.74 -3.68
CA ARG A 24 1.92 -11.49 -4.03
C ARG A 24 2.74 -10.71 -4.97
N ALA A 25 2.09 -9.89 -5.74
CA ALA A 25 2.77 -8.98 -6.62
C ALA A 25 3.45 -7.93 -5.79
N PRO A 26 4.77 -7.84 -5.81
CA PRO A 26 5.46 -6.88 -4.96
C PRO A 26 5.53 -5.49 -5.56
N ILE A 27 5.08 -5.32 -6.78
CA ILE A 27 5.31 -4.10 -7.50
C ILE A 27 4.00 -3.39 -7.73
N ALA A 28 3.94 -2.13 -7.37
CA ALA A 28 2.79 -1.31 -7.65
C ALA A 28 2.62 -1.15 -9.16
N ARG A 29 1.38 -1.08 -9.58
CA ARG A 29 1.08 -0.83 -10.98
C ARG A 29 1.61 0.53 -11.38
N ALA A 30 2.09 0.62 -12.60
CA ALA A 30 2.57 1.88 -13.12
C ALA A 30 1.45 2.90 -13.04
N GLY A 31 1.74 4.05 -12.48
CA GLY A 31 0.75 5.10 -12.35
C GLY A 31 -0.15 5.01 -11.13
N SER A 32 -0.04 3.93 -10.35
CA SER A 32 -0.83 3.82 -9.12
C SER A 32 -0.36 4.84 -8.10
N THR A 33 -1.30 5.54 -7.50
CA THR A 33 -0.98 6.55 -6.50
C THR A 33 -1.99 6.50 -5.37
N CYS A 34 -1.55 6.95 -4.22
CA CYS A 34 -2.41 7.21 -3.07
C CYS A 34 -2.14 8.64 -2.64
N PHE A 35 -3.18 9.47 -2.66
CA PHE A 35 -3.06 10.93 -2.43
C PHE A 35 -2.02 11.57 -3.35
N GLY A 36 -1.93 11.09 -4.60
CA GLY A 36 -1.03 11.66 -5.58
C GLY A 36 0.42 11.24 -5.46
N ALA A 37 0.74 10.35 -4.54
CA ALA A 37 2.10 9.86 -4.36
C ALA A 37 2.21 8.43 -4.88
N PRO A 38 3.35 8.06 -5.45
CA PRO A 38 3.54 6.70 -5.93
C PRO A 38 3.48 5.70 -4.78
N ILE A 39 2.85 4.56 -5.03
CA ILE A 39 2.67 3.53 -4.02
C ILE A 39 3.99 2.83 -3.72
N THR A 40 4.31 2.69 -2.45
CA THR A 40 5.51 1.96 -2.01
C THR A 40 5.19 0.60 -1.43
N ILE A 41 3.98 0.41 -0.90
CA ILE A 41 3.54 -0.88 -0.38
C ILE A 41 2.14 -1.16 -0.93
N ILE A 42 1.96 -2.31 -1.53
CA ILE A 42 0.67 -2.66 -2.13
C ILE A 42 0.20 -4.02 -1.62
N GLY A 43 -1.08 -4.11 -1.33
CA GLY A 43 -1.72 -5.35 -0.92
C GLY A 43 -2.17 -6.20 -2.09
N SER A 44 -3.17 -7.02 -1.86
CA SER A 44 -3.74 -7.88 -2.88
C SER A 44 -5.25 -7.63 -2.97
N GLU A 45 -5.94 -8.45 -3.79
CA GLU A 45 -7.39 -8.32 -3.92
C GLU A 45 -8.16 -8.95 -2.78
N GLY A 46 -7.49 -9.68 -1.90
CA GLY A 46 -8.10 -10.32 -0.75
C GLY A 46 -7.68 -9.66 0.53
N PRO A 47 -8.19 -10.14 1.68
CA PRO A 47 -7.87 -9.53 2.96
C PRO A 47 -6.38 -9.58 3.26
N ASP A 48 -5.82 -8.46 3.63
CA ASP A 48 -4.39 -8.33 3.90
C ASP A 48 -4.15 -7.74 5.27
N THR A 49 -2.99 -8.07 5.84
CA THR A 49 -2.48 -7.39 7.01
C THR A 49 -1.17 -6.74 6.60
N ILE A 50 -1.17 -5.44 6.56
CA ILE A 50 -0.05 -4.67 6.04
C ILE A 50 0.54 -3.82 7.15
N LYS A 51 1.86 -3.84 7.26
CA LYS A 51 2.55 -2.99 8.20
C LYS A 51 3.61 -2.19 7.46
N GLY A 52 3.58 -0.88 7.67
CA GLY A 52 4.55 0.02 7.08
C GLY A 52 5.88 -0.01 7.80
N THR A 53 6.75 0.91 7.41
CA THR A 53 8.08 1.06 7.98
C THR A 53 8.06 2.18 9.02
N SER A 54 9.22 2.53 9.53
CA SER A 54 9.34 3.66 10.45
C SER A 54 9.48 5.00 9.71
N GLY A 55 9.57 4.97 8.40
CA GLY A 55 9.64 6.15 7.57
C GLY A 55 8.36 6.37 6.79
N PRO A 56 8.31 7.40 5.96
CA PRO A 56 7.10 7.69 5.18
C PRO A 56 6.80 6.57 4.20
N ASP A 57 5.55 6.13 4.22
CA ASP A 57 5.08 5.07 3.33
C ASP A 57 3.87 5.54 2.53
N VAL A 58 3.68 4.94 1.36
CA VAL A 58 2.47 5.14 0.56
C VAL A 58 1.87 3.76 0.34
N ILE A 59 0.77 3.50 1.02
CA ILE A 59 0.21 2.15 1.11
C ILE A 59 -1.13 2.09 0.41
N ASP A 60 -1.35 1.04 -0.36
CA ASP A 60 -2.64 0.76 -0.99
C ASP A 60 -3.02 -0.68 -0.64
N GLY A 61 -4.14 -0.83 0.06
CA GLY A 61 -4.64 -2.15 0.43
C GLY A 61 -5.21 -2.92 -0.74
N GLU A 62 -5.69 -2.23 -1.77
CA GLU A 62 -6.34 -2.81 -2.94
C GLU A 62 -7.75 -3.28 -2.60
N GLY A 63 -8.04 -4.55 -2.75
CA GLY A 63 -9.37 -5.06 -2.45
C GLY A 63 -9.36 -5.99 -1.26
N GLY A 64 -10.54 -6.27 -0.75
CA GLY A 64 -10.69 -7.10 0.44
C GLY A 64 -10.75 -6.27 1.70
N ASP A 65 -10.96 -6.94 2.82
CA ASP A 65 -11.07 -6.29 4.12
C ASP A 65 -9.68 -6.28 4.75
N ASP A 66 -9.03 -5.14 4.73
CA ASP A 66 -7.62 -5.05 5.07
C ASP A 66 -7.40 -4.45 6.46
N VAL A 67 -6.29 -4.82 7.07
CA VAL A 67 -5.81 -4.21 8.29
C VAL A 67 -4.45 -3.58 7.96
N ILE A 68 -4.38 -2.27 8.05
CA ILE A 68 -3.20 -1.52 7.63
C ILE A 68 -2.68 -0.68 8.79
N ASP A 69 -1.40 -0.83 9.07
CA ASP A 69 -0.70 -0.07 10.10
C ASP A 69 0.47 0.67 9.46
N GLY A 70 0.36 2.00 9.41
CA GLY A 70 1.43 2.82 8.83
C GLY A 70 2.69 2.84 9.64
N SER A 71 2.58 2.64 10.95
CA SER A 71 3.70 2.64 11.89
C SER A 71 4.21 4.05 12.16
N GLY A 72 5.43 4.37 11.79
CA GLY A 72 5.97 5.71 12.02
C GLY A 72 6.18 6.45 10.72
N GLY A 73 6.43 7.74 10.83
CA GLY A 73 6.63 8.58 9.67
C GLY A 73 5.32 9.19 9.19
N ASP A 74 5.39 9.97 8.14
CA ASP A 74 4.22 10.64 7.57
C ASP A 74 3.71 9.78 6.42
N ASP A 75 2.63 9.05 6.66
CA ASP A 75 2.18 8.01 5.73
C ASP A 75 0.95 8.45 4.95
N ARG A 76 0.79 7.85 3.78
CA ARG A 76 -0.42 7.97 2.97
C ARG A 76 -0.97 6.58 2.80
N ILE A 77 -2.20 6.38 3.26
CA ILE A 77 -2.79 5.06 3.30
C ILE A 77 -4.13 5.07 2.60
N CYS A 78 -4.27 4.22 1.62
CA CYS A 78 -5.53 4.01 0.90
C CYS A 78 -5.98 2.57 1.14
N GLY A 79 -7.14 2.40 1.75
CA GLY A 79 -7.72 1.07 1.95
C GLY A 79 -8.25 0.49 0.66
N SER A 80 -8.84 1.34 -0.14
CA SER A 80 -9.45 1.00 -1.43
C SER A 80 -10.75 0.25 -1.21
N ALA A 81 -10.98 -0.90 -1.83
CA ALA A 81 -12.29 -1.53 -1.78
C ALA A 81 -12.36 -2.56 -0.66
N GLY A 82 -13.45 -2.53 0.10
CA GLY A 82 -13.67 -3.46 1.20
C GLY A 82 -13.87 -2.72 2.50
N ASP A 83 -13.99 -3.46 3.59
CA ASP A 83 -14.16 -2.89 4.92
C ASP A 83 -12.81 -2.90 5.62
N ASP A 84 -12.14 -1.74 5.64
CA ASP A 84 -10.74 -1.66 6.03
C ASP A 84 -10.57 -1.06 7.42
N GLN A 85 -9.52 -1.51 8.10
CA GLN A 85 -9.11 -0.95 9.37
C GLN A 85 -7.75 -0.33 9.19
N ILE A 86 -7.66 0.98 9.38
CA ILE A 86 -6.46 1.74 9.10
C ILE A 86 -5.94 2.38 10.38
N TYR A 87 -4.67 2.20 10.63
CA TYR A 87 -3.96 2.84 11.73
C TYR A 87 -2.82 3.64 11.15
N GLY A 88 -2.90 4.95 11.27
CA GLY A 88 -1.82 5.82 10.77
C GLY A 88 -0.55 5.65 11.57
N GLY A 89 -0.68 5.63 12.88
CA GLY A 89 0.47 5.49 13.74
C GLY A 89 1.02 6.84 14.16
N GLU A 90 2.34 6.93 14.24
CA GLU A 90 3.00 8.16 14.64
C GLU A 90 3.38 8.98 13.42
N GLY A 91 3.20 10.28 13.52
CA GLY A 91 3.50 11.19 12.45
C GLY A 91 2.23 11.83 11.90
N ARG A 92 2.35 12.46 10.77
CA ARG A 92 1.21 13.08 10.11
C ARG A 92 0.73 12.16 9.00
N ASP A 93 -0.37 11.51 9.25
CA ASP A 93 -0.85 10.47 8.36
C ASP A 93 -2.12 10.90 7.67
N ARG A 94 -2.25 10.49 6.41
CA ARG A 94 -3.45 10.73 5.61
C ARG A 94 -4.03 9.38 5.23
N CYS A 95 -5.31 9.20 5.54
CA CYS A 95 -5.97 7.93 5.31
C CYS A 95 -7.22 8.12 4.46
N ASP A 96 -7.42 7.20 3.54
CA ASP A 96 -8.62 7.14 2.73
C ASP A 96 -9.10 5.69 2.76
N GLY A 97 -10.28 5.49 3.34
CA GLY A 97 -10.84 4.15 3.39
C GLY A 97 -11.31 3.65 2.05
N GLY A 98 -11.86 4.55 1.24
CA GLY A 98 -12.44 4.14 -0.04
C GLY A 98 -13.87 3.66 0.13
N PRO A 99 -14.37 2.88 -0.85
CA PRO A 99 -15.72 2.34 -0.74
C PRO A 99 -15.77 1.19 0.26
N GLY A 100 -16.73 1.22 1.15
CA GLY A 100 -16.93 0.17 2.14
C GLY A 100 -17.20 0.77 3.51
N ARG A 101 -17.11 -0.07 4.52
CA ARG A 101 -17.21 0.38 5.89
C ARG A 101 -15.85 0.37 6.51
N ASP A 102 -15.27 1.53 6.57
CA ASP A 102 -13.89 1.68 6.97
C ASP A 102 -13.76 2.33 8.32
N SER A 103 -12.67 2.06 8.99
CA SER A 103 -12.34 2.74 10.23
C SER A 103 -10.89 3.19 10.18
N ALA A 104 -10.63 4.35 10.73
CA ALA A 104 -9.28 4.88 10.75
C ALA A 104 -9.00 5.48 12.12
N ALA A 105 -7.79 5.29 12.58
CA ALA A 105 -7.30 5.86 13.82
C ALA A 105 -5.88 6.36 13.61
N GLY A 106 -5.52 7.43 14.30
CA GLY A 106 -4.18 7.98 14.21
C GLY A 106 -3.89 8.68 12.91
N CYS A 107 -4.92 9.12 12.19
CA CYS A 107 -4.75 9.86 10.94
C CYS A 107 -5.10 11.32 11.17
N GLU A 108 -4.21 12.21 10.76
CA GLU A 108 -4.45 13.66 10.84
C GLU A 108 -5.53 14.09 9.86
N SER A 109 -5.66 13.37 8.77
CA SER A 109 -6.64 13.65 7.74
C SER A 109 -7.19 12.33 7.23
N SER A 110 -8.50 12.17 7.25
CA SER A 110 -9.12 10.95 6.75
C SER A 110 -10.27 11.29 5.82
N THR A 111 -10.43 10.44 4.80
CA THR A 111 -11.43 10.59 3.76
C THR A 111 -12.12 9.24 3.60
N SER A 112 -13.39 9.27 3.21
CA SER A 112 -14.16 8.06 2.97
C SER A 112 -14.18 7.11 4.17
N ILE A 113 -14.21 7.70 5.35
CA ILE A 113 -14.37 6.95 6.60
C ILE A 113 -15.79 7.23 7.08
N PRO A 114 -16.59 6.22 7.30
CA PRO A 114 -17.97 6.42 7.74
C PRO A 114 -18.12 7.11 9.07
#